data_9ed7c8e57965d5a269edf3ad1056bd28
#
_entry.id   9ed7c8e57965d5a269edf3ad1056bd28
#
_cell.length_a   1.000
_cell.length_b   1.000
_cell.length_c   1.000
_cell.angle_alpha   90.00
_cell.angle_beta   90.00
_cell.angle_gamma   90.00
#
_symmetry.space_group_name_H-M   'P 1'
#
loop_
_entity.id
_entity.type
_entity.pdbx_description
1 polymer ?
#
loop_
_entity_poly.entity_id
_entity_poly.type
_entity_poly.pdbx_seq_one_letter_code
_entity_poly.pdbx_strand_id
1 'polypeptide(L)' 'MIGVNTTYVVELYDDIWSQVFTTDDVHEARYYVQTKRDNGKRYRIVKHTTEVL' A
#
# COMPACT_ATOMS: atom_id res chain seq x y z
N MET A 1 23.53 2.59 -13.93
CA MET A 1 23.33 1.88 -12.65
C MET A 1 21.94 1.26 -12.63
N ILE A 2 21.86 0.03 -12.21
CA ILE A 2 20.58 -0.65 -12.06
C ILE A 2 20.11 -0.46 -10.62
N GLY A 3 18.89 -0.02 -10.46
CA GLY A 3 18.29 0.15 -9.14
C GLY A 3 16.89 -0.45 -9.10
N VAL A 4 16.46 -0.83 -7.92
CA VAL A 4 15.11 -1.36 -7.70
C VAL A 4 14.46 -0.52 -6.61
N ASN A 5 13.30 0.03 -6.94
CA ASN A 5 12.49 0.76 -5.98
C ASN A 5 11.24 -0.05 -5.69
N THR A 6 10.94 -0.23 -4.42
CA THR A 6 9.74 -0.91 -3.99
C THR A 6 8.85 0.05 -3.23
N THR A 7 7.59 0.10 -3.61
CA THR A 7 6.59 0.95 -2.99
C THR A 7 5.41 0.09 -2.57
N TYR A 8 4.88 0.33 -1.40
CA TYR A 8 3.70 -0.35 -0.90
C TYR A 8 2.53 0.63 -0.93
N VAL A 9 1.47 0.21 -1.59
CA VAL A 9 0.26 1.03 -1.75
C VAL A 9 -0.86 0.38 -0.99
N VAL A 10 -1.46 1.14 -0.06
CA VAL A 10 -2.65 0.68 0.64
C VAL A 10 -3.85 1.16 -0.15
N GLU A 11 -4.74 0.22 -0.47
CA GLU A 11 -5.95 0.51 -1.22
C GLU A 11 -7.17 0.19 -0.38
N LEU A 12 -8.16 1.03 -0.50
CA LEU A 12 -9.46 0.90 0.17
C LEU A 12 -10.50 0.49 -0.86
N TYR A 13 -11.31 -0.51 -0.53
CA TYR A 13 -12.42 -0.92 -1.37
C TYR A 13 -13.70 -0.18 -0.98
N ASP A 14 -14.27 0.54 -1.94
CA ASP A 14 -15.56 1.20 -1.81
C ASP A 14 -16.16 1.22 -3.22
N ASP A 15 -16.77 0.09 -3.63
CA ASP A 15 -17.19 -0.25 -4.98
C ASP A 15 -16.03 -0.41 -5.94
N ILE A 16 -14.97 0.37 -5.78
CA ILE A 16 -13.71 0.23 -6.51
C ILE A 16 -12.56 0.33 -5.52
N TRP A 17 -11.39 -0.16 -5.94
CA TRP A 17 -10.18 -0.03 -5.13
C TRP A 17 -9.58 1.36 -5.39
N SER A 18 -9.38 2.12 -4.32
CA SER A 18 -8.80 3.45 -4.39
C SER A 18 -7.56 3.54 -3.52
N GLN A 19 -6.53 4.16 -4.04
CA GLN A 19 -5.28 4.35 -3.32
C GLN A 19 -5.48 5.38 -2.21
N VAL A 20 -5.15 5.01 -0.98
CA VAL A 20 -5.33 5.89 0.19
C VAL A 20 -4.03 6.18 0.93
N PHE A 21 -2.98 5.39 0.69
CA PHE A 21 -1.70 5.57 1.37
C PHE A 21 -0.59 4.91 0.58
N THR A 22 0.56 5.55 0.50
CA THR A 22 1.73 5.03 -0.20
C THR A 22 2.95 5.19 0.69
N THR A 23 3.75 4.14 0.78
CA THR A 23 4.97 4.16 1.58
C THR A 23 5.99 3.19 0.99
N ASP A 24 7.26 3.40 1.30
CA ASP A 24 8.33 2.47 0.94
C ASP A 24 8.59 1.45 2.06
N ASP A 25 7.89 1.54 3.17
CA ASP A 25 8.06 0.68 4.34
C ASP A 25 6.81 -0.18 4.54
N VAL A 26 6.97 -1.50 4.37
CA VAL A 26 5.85 -2.43 4.53
C VAL A 26 5.25 -2.39 5.94
N HIS A 27 6.05 -2.09 6.95
CA HIS A 27 5.57 -2.01 8.32
C HIS A 27 4.63 -0.82 8.51
N GLU A 28 4.93 0.30 7.87
CA GLU A 28 4.04 1.46 7.85
C GLU A 28 2.72 1.14 7.17
N ALA A 29 2.78 0.43 6.04
CA ALA A 29 1.57 0.04 5.33
C ALA A 29 0.68 -0.84 6.20
N ARG A 30 1.28 -1.82 6.87
CA ARG A 30 0.54 -2.71 7.78
C ARG A 30 -0.04 -1.94 8.97
N TYR A 31 0.73 -1.02 9.52
CA TYR A 31 0.27 -0.21 10.64
C TYR A 31 -0.93 0.64 10.22
N TYR A 32 -0.85 1.24 9.04
CA TYR A 32 -1.96 2.03 8.52
C TYR A 32 -3.23 1.20 8.43
N VAL A 33 -3.15 0.00 7.82
CA VAL A 33 -4.31 -0.89 7.70
C VAL A 33 -4.84 -1.26 9.09
N GLN A 34 -3.95 -1.59 10.01
CA GLN A 34 -4.33 -2.00 11.35
C GLN A 34 -5.08 -0.89 12.09
N THR A 35 -4.67 0.36 11.93
CA THR A 35 -5.33 1.49 12.59
C THR A 35 -6.68 1.83 11.98
N LYS A 36 -6.96 1.37 10.75
CA LYS A 36 -8.21 1.67 10.04
C LYS A 36 -9.21 0.52 10.05
N ARG A 37 -8.84 -0.64 10.60
CA ARG A 37 -9.68 -1.85 10.53
C ARG A 37 -11.07 -1.68 11.13
N ASP A 38 -11.22 -0.80 12.11
CA ASP A 38 -12.47 -0.66 12.86
C ASP A 38 -13.57 0.07 12.09
N ASN A 39 -13.25 0.62 10.91
CA ASN A 39 -14.26 1.34 10.13
C ASN A 39 -15.14 0.41 9.27
N GLY A 40 -14.91 -0.89 9.33
CA GLY A 40 -15.71 -1.87 8.59
C GLY A 40 -15.41 -1.96 7.11
N LYS A 41 -14.39 -1.24 6.64
CA LYS A 41 -14.02 -1.22 5.22
C LYS A 41 -12.93 -2.24 4.94
N ARG A 42 -12.77 -2.59 3.66
CA ARG A 42 -11.75 -3.54 3.22
C ARG A 42 -10.53 -2.79 2.73
N TYR A 43 -9.35 -3.28 3.14
CA TYR A 43 -8.07 -2.72 2.72
C TYR A 43 -7.21 -3.82 2.15
N ARG A 44 -6.33 -3.45 1.24
CA ARG A 44 -5.28 -4.35 0.76
C ARG A 44 -3.98 -3.59 0.59
N ILE A 45 -2.86 -4.32 0.66
CA ILE A 45 -1.54 -3.76 0.42
C ILE A 45 -1.04 -4.34 -0.90
N VAL A 46 -0.70 -3.47 -1.83
CA VAL A 46 -0.17 -3.85 -3.14
C VAL A 46 1.29 -3.45 -3.20
N LYS A 47 2.14 -4.40 -3.55
CA LYS A 47 3.57 -4.15 -3.70
C LYS A 47 3.86 -3.78 -5.14
N HIS A 48 4.45 -2.61 -5.34
CA HIS A 48 4.92 -2.16 -6.64
C HIS A 48 6.43 -2.15 -6.65
N THR A 49 7.02 -2.83 -7.62
CA THR A 49 8.46 -2.85 -7.79
C THR A 49 8.79 -2.22 -9.14
N THR A 50 9.66 -1.23 -9.11
CA THR A 50 10.13 -0.55 -10.31
C THR A 50 11.62 -0.80 -10.45
N GLU A 51 12.01 -1.33 -11.60
CA GLU A 51 13.41 -1.54 -11.92
C GLU A 51 13.91 -0.37 -12.76
N VAL A 52 15.01 0.23 -12.32
CA VAL A 52 15.62 1.36 -13.01
C VAL A 52 16.92 0.85 -13.65
N LEU A 53 17.00 0.97 -14.96
CA LEU A 53 18.17 0.52 -15.72
C LEU A 53 19.13 1.68 -15.97
#